data_97c43694e50b10b904547b5b2521af33
#
_entry.id   97c43694e50b10b904547b5b2521af33
#
_cell.length_a   1.000
_cell.length_b   1.000
_cell.length_c   1.000
_cell.angle_alpha   90.00
_cell.angle_beta   90.00
_cell.angle_gamma   90.00
#
_symmetry.space_group_name_H-M   'P 1'
#
loop_
_entity.id
_entity.type
_entity.pdbx_description
1 polymer ?
#
loop_
_entity_poly.entity_id
_entity_poly.type
_entity_poly.pdbx_seq_one_letter_code
_entity_poly.pdbx_strand_id
1 'polypeptide(L)'
;MQTEIAGAIAQQVQLRITPEQLARASQQRPADAEAYRLHLLGRYYWNRRTPETLQKSLAAYQQAIEKDPAFAVAYAGLADSYNSLGSYSVLPGPEAYPKAKAAAQKALELNPSLAQAHKALAFAHEMYEWDWAAAEKEYRRALELDPGDANTLHWFGDFLAEMGRPQEAFALLHRAHESDPLSMVVSIDYAGSLFSSGRREDTFQRFTKMLELEPNFAPARAGLGWTLEKAGRCDEAIPAFQKALELSKENQVYRASLAHAFACAGKRKEANAILGELLALSKKEYVSPHSIAVIYAALGEKNQAFEWLERAYRERDGWLVFLKVQHLLDPLRDDPRFHALLRKMNFPETK
;
A
#
# COMPACT_ATOMS: atom_id res chain seq x y z
N MET A 1 -25.05 -30.51 -7.20
CA MET A 1 -24.77 -29.95 -5.84
C MET A 1 -23.87 -28.73 -5.85
N GLN A 2 -22.61 -28.77 -6.31
CA GLN A 2 -21.76 -27.54 -6.35
C GLN A 2 -22.28 -26.45 -7.28
N THR A 3 -22.81 -26.82 -8.45
CA THR A 3 -23.39 -25.88 -9.42
C THR A 3 -24.72 -25.26 -8.92
N GLU A 4 -25.49 -26.01 -8.15
CA GLU A 4 -26.76 -25.55 -7.57
C GLU A 4 -26.53 -24.59 -6.40
N ILE A 5 -25.51 -24.86 -5.56
CA ILE A 5 -25.10 -23.95 -4.46
C ILE A 5 -24.55 -22.65 -5.03
N ALA A 6 -23.71 -22.71 -6.06
CA ALA A 6 -23.20 -21.51 -6.74
C ALA A 6 -24.34 -20.70 -7.41
N GLY A 7 -25.33 -21.39 -8.01
CA GLY A 7 -26.51 -20.75 -8.57
C GLY A 7 -27.43 -20.10 -7.52
N ALA A 8 -27.62 -20.76 -6.37
CA ALA A 8 -28.41 -20.21 -5.26
C ALA A 8 -27.72 -19.00 -4.59
N ILE A 9 -26.41 -19.03 -4.42
CA ILE A 9 -25.61 -17.90 -3.91
C ILE A 9 -25.66 -16.73 -4.91
N ALA A 10 -25.52 -16.98 -6.21
CA ALA A 10 -25.61 -15.94 -7.25
C ALA A 10 -27.00 -15.29 -7.30
N GLN A 11 -28.07 -16.06 -7.10
CA GLN A 11 -29.44 -15.55 -7.00
C GLN A 11 -29.68 -14.73 -5.72
N GLN A 12 -29.17 -15.17 -4.59
CA GLN A 12 -29.33 -14.48 -3.31
C GLN A 12 -28.54 -13.16 -3.23
N VAL A 13 -27.38 -13.07 -3.89
CA VAL A 13 -26.52 -11.85 -3.89
C VAL A 13 -26.94 -10.86 -4.99
N GLN A 14 -27.97 -11.16 -5.80
CA GLN A 14 -28.43 -10.32 -6.93
C GLN A 14 -27.30 -9.82 -7.84
N LEU A 15 -26.28 -10.63 -8.06
CA LEU A 15 -25.23 -10.33 -9.02
C LEU A 15 -25.83 -10.30 -10.43
N ARG A 16 -26.27 -9.14 -10.86
CA ARG A 16 -26.57 -8.85 -12.27
C ARG A 16 -25.25 -8.73 -13.02
N ILE A 17 -24.68 -9.86 -13.44
CA ILE A 17 -23.58 -9.86 -14.39
C ILE A 17 -24.11 -9.33 -15.71
N THR A 18 -23.66 -8.16 -16.13
CA THR A 18 -24.10 -7.60 -17.42
C THR A 18 -23.48 -8.40 -18.58
N PRO A 19 -24.12 -8.41 -19.79
CA PRO A 19 -23.52 -9.04 -20.97
C PRO A 19 -22.09 -8.53 -21.27
N GLU A 20 -21.80 -7.26 -20.98
CA GLU A 20 -20.47 -6.66 -21.14
C GLU A 20 -19.46 -7.24 -20.12
N GLN A 21 -19.87 -7.46 -18.86
CA GLN A 21 -19.03 -8.12 -17.86
C GLN A 21 -18.73 -9.59 -18.24
N LEU A 22 -19.71 -10.30 -18.78
CA LEU A 22 -19.52 -11.67 -19.32
C LEU A 22 -18.57 -11.66 -20.53
N ALA A 23 -18.73 -10.71 -21.45
CA ALA A 23 -17.85 -10.57 -22.60
C ALA A 23 -16.41 -10.24 -22.19
N ARG A 24 -16.22 -9.33 -21.22
CA ARG A 24 -14.91 -9.02 -20.64
C ARG A 24 -14.27 -10.24 -19.96
N ALA A 25 -15.04 -10.98 -19.16
CA ALA A 25 -14.56 -12.20 -18.50
C ALA A 25 -14.15 -13.28 -19.53
N SER A 26 -14.85 -13.39 -20.66
CA SER A 26 -14.48 -14.34 -21.71
C SER A 26 -13.22 -13.94 -22.49
N GLN A 27 -12.99 -12.63 -22.71
CA GLN A 27 -11.78 -12.11 -23.35
C GLN A 27 -10.52 -12.23 -22.46
N GLN A 28 -10.71 -12.41 -21.17
CA GLN A 28 -9.61 -12.56 -20.20
C GLN A 28 -9.22 -14.02 -19.93
N ARG A 29 -9.91 -14.99 -20.58
CA ARG A 29 -9.56 -16.40 -20.40
C ARG A 29 -8.34 -16.76 -21.23
N PRO A 30 -7.32 -17.42 -20.64
CA PRO A 30 -6.21 -17.96 -21.40
C PRO A 30 -6.67 -19.11 -22.30
N ALA A 31 -5.87 -19.39 -23.33
CA ALA A 31 -6.06 -20.58 -24.16
C ALA A 31 -5.77 -21.87 -23.37
N ASP A 32 -4.93 -21.80 -22.36
CA ASP A 32 -4.49 -22.92 -21.51
C ASP A 32 -5.22 -22.90 -20.15
N ALA A 33 -5.89 -24.01 -19.81
CA ALA A 33 -6.62 -24.15 -18.55
C ALA A 33 -5.69 -24.15 -17.31
N GLU A 34 -4.47 -24.65 -17.46
CA GLU A 34 -3.47 -24.65 -16.39
C GLU A 34 -2.92 -23.25 -16.14
N ALA A 35 -2.73 -22.42 -17.18
CA ALA A 35 -2.42 -21.01 -17.03
C ALA A 35 -3.48 -20.28 -16.21
N TYR A 36 -4.77 -20.59 -16.44
CA TYR A 36 -5.86 -20.01 -15.66
C TYR A 36 -5.83 -20.45 -14.19
N ARG A 37 -5.60 -21.73 -13.94
CA ARG A 37 -5.48 -22.25 -12.57
C ARG A 37 -4.33 -21.58 -11.82
N LEU A 38 -3.18 -21.42 -12.47
CA LEU A 38 -2.01 -20.76 -11.91
C LEU A 38 -2.26 -19.27 -11.63
N HIS A 39 -2.97 -18.57 -12.52
CA HIS A 39 -3.42 -17.21 -12.28
C HIS A 39 -4.30 -17.10 -11.02
N LEU A 40 -5.30 -17.97 -10.86
CA LEU A 40 -6.16 -17.98 -9.67
C LEU A 40 -5.35 -18.25 -8.39
N LEU A 41 -4.38 -19.15 -8.47
CA LEU A 41 -3.46 -19.43 -7.35
C LEU A 41 -2.58 -18.21 -7.03
N GLY A 42 -2.06 -17.52 -8.05
CA GLY A 42 -1.32 -16.29 -7.90
C GLY A 42 -2.13 -15.21 -7.17
N ARG A 43 -3.38 -15.01 -7.59
CA ARG A 43 -4.30 -14.06 -6.95
C ARG A 43 -4.64 -14.45 -5.51
N TYR A 44 -4.85 -15.72 -5.24
CA TYR A 44 -5.07 -16.22 -3.88
C TYR A 44 -3.90 -15.92 -2.95
N TYR A 45 -2.66 -16.15 -3.39
CA TYR A 45 -1.48 -15.83 -2.61
C TYR A 45 -1.27 -14.32 -2.45
N TRP A 46 -1.49 -13.53 -3.51
CA TRP A 46 -1.37 -12.08 -3.47
C TRP A 46 -2.30 -11.45 -2.44
N ASN A 47 -3.55 -11.90 -2.32
CA ASN A 47 -4.52 -11.38 -1.36
C ASN A 47 -4.11 -11.57 0.11
N ARG A 48 -3.20 -12.48 0.41
CA ARG A 48 -2.72 -12.74 1.78
C ARG A 48 -1.67 -11.76 2.27
N ARG A 49 -1.01 -11.03 1.38
CA ARG A 49 -0.09 -9.91 1.68
C ARG A 49 1.04 -10.22 2.66
N THR A 50 1.48 -11.46 2.81
CA THR A 50 2.69 -11.78 3.59
C THR A 50 3.90 -11.93 2.66
N PRO A 51 5.14 -11.68 3.12
CA PRO A 51 6.35 -11.84 2.31
C PRO A 51 6.41 -13.19 1.60
N GLU A 52 6.14 -14.27 2.33
CA GLU A 52 6.13 -15.63 1.78
C GLU A 52 5.06 -15.82 0.70
N THR A 53 3.83 -15.35 0.95
CA THR A 53 2.73 -15.53 -0.01
C THR A 53 2.89 -14.65 -1.23
N LEU A 54 3.47 -13.45 -1.11
CA LEU A 54 3.79 -12.59 -2.26
C LEU A 54 4.84 -13.24 -3.17
N GLN A 55 5.86 -13.92 -2.62
CA GLN A 55 6.81 -14.69 -3.41
C GLN A 55 6.16 -15.89 -4.13
N LYS A 56 5.24 -16.60 -3.44
CA LYS A 56 4.44 -17.66 -4.07
C LYS A 56 3.53 -17.15 -5.19
N SER A 57 2.96 -15.96 -5.00
CA SER A 57 2.16 -15.27 -6.03
C SER A 57 2.98 -14.99 -7.28
N LEU A 58 4.17 -14.42 -7.11
CA LEU A 58 5.10 -14.14 -8.20
C LEU A 58 5.42 -15.41 -9.00
N ALA A 59 5.80 -16.50 -8.31
CA ALA A 59 6.10 -17.78 -8.95
C ALA A 59 4.90 -18.36 -9.71
N ALA A 60 3.68 -18.25 -9.16
CA ALA A 60 2.47 -18.74 -9.81
C ALA A 60 2.15 -17.96 -11.10
N TYR A 61 2.29 -16.63 -11.09
CA TYR A 61 2.09 -15.83 -12.31
C TYR A 61 3.19 -16.08 -13.36
N GLN A 62 4.45 -16.26 -12.96
CA GLN A 62 5.51 -16.64 -13.89
C GLN A 62 5.20 -17.96 -14.58
N GLN A 63 4.80 -18.98 -13.83
CA GLN A 63 4.37 -20.26 -14.41
C GLN A 63 3.13 -20.13 -15.32
N ALA A 64 2.17 -19.26 -14.98
CA ALA A 64 1.03 -18.98 -15.85
C ALA A 64 1.46 -18.40 -17.20
N ILE A 65 2.42 -17.47 -17.20
CA ILE A 65 3.01 -16.84 -18.39
C ILE A 65 3.81 -17.86 -19.21
N GLU A 66 4.54 -18.78 -18.57
CA GLU A 66 5.23 -19.89 -19.27
C GLU A 66 4.26 -20.80 -20.01
N LYS A 67 3.06 -21.04 -19.44
CA LYS A 67 2.01 -21.86 -20.08
C LYS A 67 1.28 -21.13 -21.21
N ASP A 68 1.02 -19.83 -21.02
CA ASP A 68 0.38 -18.99 -22.03
C ASP A 68 1.03 -17.60 -22.07
N PRO A 69 2.04 -17.39 -22.92
CA PRO A 69 2.72 -16.11 -23.06
C PRO A 69 1.83 -14.95 -23.58
N ALA A 70 0.64 -15.21 -24.07
CA ALA A 70 -0.34 -14.22 -24.49
C ALA A 70 -1.36 -13.85 -23.39
N PHE A 71 -1.27 -14.47 -22.21
CA PHE A 71 -2.22 -14.24 -21.13
C PHE A 71 -1.97 -12.92 -20.39
N ALA A 72 -2.51 -11.81 -20.92
CA ALA A 72 -2.32 -10.45 -20.42
C ALA A 72 -2.59 -10.31 -18.90
N VAL A 73 -3.62 -10.98 -18.39
CA VAL A 73 -4.03 -10.89 -16.96
C VAL A 73 -2.96 -11.47 -16.04
N ALA A 74 -2.20 -12.50 -16.49
CA ALA A 74 -1.09 -13.04 -15.70
C ALA A 74 0.05 -12.03 -15.56
N TYR A 75 0.37 -11.28 -16.63
CA TYR A 75 1.35 -10.20 -16.56
C TYR A 75 0.91 -9.06 -15.62
N ALA A 76 -0.38 -8.68 -15.65
CA ALA A 76 -0.91 -7.69 -14.71
C ALA A 76 -0.82 -8.18 -13.25
N GLY A 77 -1.11 -9.46 -13.00
CA GLY A 77 -0.94 -10.06 -11.68
C GLY A 77 0.53 -10.15 -11.24
N LEU A 78 1.44 -10.42 -12.18
CA LEU A 78 2.88 -10.37 -11.94
C LEU A 78 3.33 -8.96 -11.53
N ALA A 79 2.83 -7.92 -12.22
CA ALA A 79 3.09 -6.53 -11.90
C ALA A 79 2.58 -6.18 -10.49
N ASP A 80 1.35 -6.56 -10.14
CA ASP A 80 0.79 -6.37 -8.80
C ASP A 80 1.63 -7.07 -7.72
N SER A 81 2.19 -8.25 -8.03
CA SER A 81 3.06 -8.98 -7.09
C SER A 81 4.38 -8.25 -6.85
N TYR A 82 5.04 -7.74 -7.89
CA TYR A 82 6.25 -6.93 -7.76
C TYR A 82 5.98 -5.61 -7.03
N ASN A 83 4.90 -4.91 -7.36
CA ASN A 83 4.47 -3.70 -6.68
C ASN A 83 4.29 -3.94 -5.17
N SER A 84 3.62 -5.03 -4.80
CA SER A 84 3.42 -5.38 -3.40
C SER A 84 4.73 -5.75 -2.70
N LEU A 85 5.63 -6.49 -3.34
CA LEU A 85 6.95 -6.82 -2.77
C LEU A 85 7.77 -5.56 -2.48
N GLY A 86 7.68 -4.54 -3.34
CA GLY A 86 8.31 -3.24 -3.12
C GLY A 86 7.66 -2.46 -1.98
N SER A 87 6.35 -2.31 -1.97
CA SER A 87 5.62 -1.51 -0.98
C SER A 87 5.70 -2.10 0.45
N TYR A 88 5.77 -3.43 0.57
CA TYR A 88 6.02 -4.09 1.86
C TYR A 88 7.50 -4.21 2.23
N SER A 89 8.41 -3.57 1.47
CA SER A 89 9.87 -3.60 1.70
C SER A 89 10.47 -5.02 1.73
N VAL A 90 9.85 -5.97 1.03
CA VAL A 90 10.38 -7.33 0.85
C VAL A 90 11.48 -7.35 -0.21
N LEU A 91 11.33 -6.51 -1.25
CA LEU A 91 12.35 -6.21 -2.26
C LEU A 91 12.67 -4.71 -2.23
N PRO A 92 13.93 -4.33 -2.50
CA PRO A 92 14.29 -2.93 -2.70
C PRO A 92 13.50 -2.30 -3.87
N GLY A 93 13.10 -1.03 -3.72
CA GLY A 93 12.33 -0.32 -4.76
C GLY A 93 12.98 -0.38 -6.15
N PRO A 94 14.31 -0.14 -6.30
CA PRO A 94 15.00 -0.24 -7.59
C PRO A 94 14.97 -1.64 -8.22
N GLU A 95 14.68 -2.67 -7.46
CA GLU A 95 14.53 -4.03 -7.98
C GLU A 95 13.08 -4.36 -8.33
N ALA A 96 12.14 -3.98 -7.48
CA ALA A 96 10.73 -4.35 -7.58
C ALA A 96 9.99 -3.55 -8.67
N TYR A 97 10.01 -2.21 -8.59
CA TYR A 97 9.14 -1.38 -9.42
C TYR A 97 9.47 -1.36 -10.92
N PRO A 98 10.74 -1.40 -11.36
CA PRO A 98 11.04 -1.55 -12.79
C PRO A 98 10.50 -2.87 -13.37
N LYS A 99 10.53 -3.97 -12.60
CA LYS A 99 9.94 -5.24 -13.02
C LYS A 99 8.41 -5.19 -13.05
N ALA A 100 7.80 -4.52 -12.08
CA ALA A 100 6.36 -4.28 -12.08
C ALA A 100 5.93 -3.48 -13.31
N LYS A 101 6.61 -2.37 -13.61
CA LYS A 101 6.35 -1.54 -14.78
C LYS A 101 6.46 -2.33 -16.08
N ALA A 102 7.55 -3.09 -16.26
CA ALA A 102 7.75 -3.90 -17.46
C ALA A 102 6.64 -4.95 -17.65
N ALA A 103 6.23 -5.61 -16.56
CA ALA A 103 5.13 -6.57 -16.59
C ALA A 103 3.79 -5.89 -16.93
N ALA A 104 3.48 -4.73 -16.33
CA ALA A 104 2.26 -3.97 -16.62
C ALA A 104 2.24 -3.49 -18.08
N GLN A 105 3.35 -2.98 -18.59
CA GLN A 105 3.47 -2.58 -20.01
C GLN A 105 3.25 -3.78 -20.94
N LYS A 106 3.83 -4.94 -20.63
CA LYS A 106 3.60 -6.16 -21.41
C LYS A 106 2.13 -6.59 -21.38
N ALA A 107 1.46 -6.47 -20.26
CA ALA A 107 0.02 -6.71 -20.17
C ALA A 107 -0.77 -5.77 -21.08
N LEU A 108 -0.40 -4.48 -21.15
CA LEU A 108 -1.07 -3.47 -22.01
C LEU A 108 -0.74 -3.63 -23.49
N GLU A 109 0.44 -4.15 -23.85
CA GLU A 109 0.74 -4.55 -25.25
C GLU A 109 -0.19 -5.66 -25.72
N LEU A 110 -0.50 -6.61 -24.84
CA LEU A 110 -1.39 -7.74 -25.14
C LEU A 110 -2.87 -7.35 -25.06
N ASN A 111 -3.24 -6.51 -24.12
CA ASN A 111 -4.60 -6.00 -23.93
C ASN A 111 -4.60 -4.54 -23.43
N PRO A 112 -4.70 -3.54 -24.35
CA PRO A 112 -4.71 -2.12 -23.98
C PRO A 112 -5.88 -1.65 -23.13
N SER A 113 -6.92 -2.48 -22.96
CA SER A 113 -8.11 -2.18 -22.14
C SER A 113 -8.13 -2.94 -20.83
N LEU A 114 -7.00 -3.48 -20.38
CA LEU A 114 -6.91 -4.21 -19.12
C LEU A 114 -6.76 -3.26 -17.94
N ALA A 115 -7.87 -2.99 -17.23
CA ALA A 115 -7.90 -2.06 -16.09
C ALA A 115 -6.84 -2.37 -15.04
N GLN A 116 -6.65 -3.66 -14.69
CA GLN A 116 -5.65 -4.10 -13.73
C GLN A 116 -4.22 -3.72 -14.13
N ALA A 117 -3.90 -3.76 -15.44
CA ALA A 117 -2.57 -3.39 -15.91
C ALA A 117 -2.33 -1.87 -15.82
N HIS A 118 -3.35 -1.05 -16.13
CA HIS A 118 -3.30 0.40 -15.93
C HIS A 118 -3.08 0.74 -14.45
N LYS A 119 -3.83 0.12 -13.52
CA LYS A 119 -3.64 0.28 -12.08
C LYS A 119 -2.21 -0.09 -11.64
N ALA A 120 -1.69 -1.23 -12.09
CA ALA A 120 -0.34 -1.66 -11.73
C ALA A 120 0.75 -0.72 -12.26
N LEU A 121 0.54 -0.16 -13.46
CA LEU A 121 1.43 0.83 -14.07
C LEU A 121 1.38 2.16 -13.30
N ALA A 122 0.18 2.61 -12.92
CA ALA A 122 -0.02 3.80 -12.09
C ALA A 122 0.79 3.72 -10.80
N PHE A 123 0.69 2.59 -10.09
CA PHE A 123 1.40 2.37 -8.83
C PHE A 123 2.94 2.38 -9.01
N ALA A 124 3.45 1.85 -10.12
CA ALA A 124 4.89 1.91 -10.40
C ALA A 124 5.37 3.35 -10.70
N HIS A 125 4.57 4.16 -11.40
CA HIS A 125 4.85 5.59 -11.61
C HIS A 125 4.88 6.37 -10.30
N GLU A 126 3.93 6.11 -9.41
CA GLU A 126 3.80 6.71 -8.08
C GLU A 126 4.99 6.35 -7.19
N MET A 127 5.20 5.07 -6.94
CA MET A 127 6.12 4.58 -5.90
C MET A 127 7.59 4.72 -6.25
N TYR A 128 7.92 4.77 -7.55
CA TYR A 128 9.32 4.73 -7.98
C TYR A 128 9.74 5.92 -8.84
N GLU A 129 8.92 6.31 -9.81
CA GLU A 129 9.29 7.38 -10.73
C GLU A 129 8.96 8.77 -10.18
N TRP A 130 7.98 8.82 -9.25
CA TRP A 130 7.38 10.06 -8.73
C TRP A 130 6.84 10.92 -9.87
N ASP A 131 6.30 10.24 -10.89
CA ASP A 131 5.55 10.87 -11.98
C ASP A 131 4.06 10.88 -11.62
N TRP A 132 3.70 11.84 -10.77
CA TRP A 132 2.35 11.98 -10.22
C TRP A 132 1.29 12.16 -11.30
N ALA A 133 1.64 12.85 -12.40
CA ALA A 133 0.72 13.08 -13.50
C ALA A 133 0.45 11.79 -14.30
N ALA A 134 1.49 11.01 -14.58
CA ALA A 134 1.34 9.71 -15.23
C ALA A 134 0.57 8.74 -14.32
N ALA A 135 0.88 8.69 -13.01
CA ALA A 135 0.17 7.85 -12.05
C ALA A 135 -1.33 8.19 -12.03
N GLU A 136 -1.71 9.46 -11.87
CA GLU A 136 -3.12 9.87 -11.85
C GLU A 136 -3.84 9.52 -13.15
N LYS A 137 -3.19 9.73 -14.30
CA LYS A 137 -3.74 9.39 -15.61
C LYS A 137 -4.07 7.90 -15.72
N GLU A 138 -3.14 7.05 -15.32
CA GLU A 138 -3.30 5.60 -15.40
C GLU A 138 -4.34 5.08 -14.37
N TYR A 139 -4.41 5.65 -13.17
CA TYR A 139 -5.48 5.33 -12.21
C TYR A 139 -6.86 5.72 -12.73
N ARG A 140 -7.00 6.92 -13.32
CA ARG A 140 -8.29 7.35 -13.93
C ARG A 140 -8.67 6.41 -15.07
N ARG A 141 -7.71 6.02 -15.91
CA ARG A 141 -7.94 5.09 -17.00
C ARG A 141 -8.40 3.72 -16.51
N ALA A 142 -7.81 3.23 -15.42
CA ALA A 142 -8.24 1.97 -14.80
C ALA A 142 -9.69 2.04 -14.32
N LEU A 143 -10.11 3.15 -13.66
CA LEU A 143 -11.49 3.34 -13.21
C LEU A 143 -12.49 3.59 -14.34
N GLU A 144 -12.07 4.18 -15.48
CA GLU A 144 -12.93 4.27 -16.67
C GLU A 144 -13.23 2.87 -17.23
N LEU A 145 -12.23 1.98 -17.21
CA LEU A 145 -12.34 0.63 -17.73
C LEU A 145 -13.09 -0.31 -16.76
N ASP A 146 -12.87 -0.16 -15.46
CA ASP A 146 -13.56 -0.91 -14.41
C ASP A 146 -13.89 -0.01 -13.20
N PRO A 147 -15.05 0.67 -13.22
CA PRO A 147 -15.43 1.63 -12.18
C PRO A 147 -15.68 1.01 -10.80
N GLY A 148 -15.85 -0.31 -10.72
CA GLY A 148 -16.18 -1.05 -9.52
C GLY A 148 -15.00 -1.81 -8.89
N ASP A 149 -13.80 -1.78 -9.52
CA ASP A 149 -12.65 -2.50 -8.96
C ASP A 149 -12.19 -1.90 -7.63
N ALA A 150 -12.44 -2.65 -6.54
CA ALA A 150 -12.12 -2.21 -5.19
C ALA A 150 -10.63 -1.90 -5.01
N ASN A 151 -9.73 -2.64 -5.67
CA ASN A 151 -8.29 -2.39 -5.56
C ASN A 151 -7.87 -1.09 -6.27
N THR A 152 -8.44 -0.79 -7.43
CA THR A 152 -8.17 0.49 -8.13
C THR A 152 -8.73 1.67 -7.33
N LEU A 153 -9.96 1.55 -6.82
CA LEU A 153 -10.56 2.57 -5.95
C LEU A 153 -9.69 2.82 -4.70
N HIS A 154 -9.18 1.75 -4.08
CA HIS A 154 -8.33 1.80 -2.91
C HIS A 154 -6.99 2.50 -3.22
N TRP A 155 -6.21 2.00 -4.17
CA TRP A 155 -4.87 2.55 -4.47
C TRP A 155 -4.92 3.97 -5.03
N PHE A 156 -5.93 4.30 -5.84
CA PHE A 156 -6.12 5.67 -6.28
C PHE A 156 -6.57 6.59 -5.14
N GLY A 157 -7.36 6.08 -4.19
CA GLY A 157 -7.72 6.80 -2.97
C GLY A 157 -6.49 7.15 -2.13
N ASP A 158 -5.57 6.19 -1.92
CA ASP A 158 -4.32 6.39 -1.21
C ASP A 158 -3.43 7.42 -1.92
N PHE A 159 -3.24 7.28 -3.22
CA PHE A 159 -2.53 8.26 -4.05
C PHE A 159 -3.08 9.69 -3.85
N LEU A 160 -4.41 9.85 -3.87
CA LEU A 160 -5.02 11.18 -3.67
C LEU A 160 -4.79 11.72 -2.25
N ALA A 161 -4.76 10.83 -1.24
CA ALA A 161 -4.42 11.22 0.12
C ALA A 161 -2.97 11.72 0.22
N GLU A 162 -2.02 11.03 -0.44
CA GLU A 162 -0.61 11.41 -0.53
C GLU A 162 -0.40 12.74 -1.26
N MET A 163 -1.23 13.00 -2.26
CA MET A 163 -1.24 14.30 -2.97
C MET A 163 -1.85 15.44 -2.15
N GLY A 164 -2.39 15.17 -0.95
CA GLY A 164 -3.04 16.15 -0.11
C GLY A 164 -4.45 16.52 -0.57
N ARG A 165 -5.17 15.57 -1.19
CA ARG A 165 -6.56 15.70 -1.69
C ARG A 165 -7.52 14.82 -0.86
N PRO A 166 -7.67 15.08 0.46
CA PRO A 166 -8.34 14.15 1.38
C PRO A 166 -9.82 13.93 1.10
N GLN A 167 -10.54 14.89 0.49
CA GLN A 167 -11.95 14.75 0.18
C GLN A 167 -12.18 13.78 -0.98
N GLU A 168 -11.32 13.86 -2.01
CA GLU A 168 -11.38 12.93 -3.15
C GLU A 168 -10.91 11.53 -2.72
N ALA A 169 -9.87 11.46 -1.91
CA ALA A 169 -9.39 10.21 -1.30
C ALA A 169 -10.51 9.52 -0.51
N PHE A 170 -11.20 10.27 0.37
CA PHE A 170 -12.32 9.75 1.14
C PHE A 170 -13.43 9.16 0.24
N ALA A 171 -13.81 9.86 -0.84
CA ALA A 171 -14.85 9.39 -1.74
C ALA A 171 -14.49 8.05 -2.41
N LEU A 172 -13.23 7.87 -2.83
CA LEU A 172 -12.77 6.61 -3.44
C LEU A 172 -12.62 5.50 -2.41
N LEU A 173 -12.03 5.77 -1.25
CA LEU A 173 -11.84 4.78 -0.19
C LEU A 173 -13.18 4.32 0.42
N HIS A 174 -14.17 5.20 0.49
CA HIS A 174 -15.53 4.83 0.86
C HIS A 174 -16.13 3.84 -0.15
N ARG A 175 -16.04 4.15 -1.45
CA ARG A 175 -16.51 3.25 -2.52
C ARG A 175 -15.75 1.93 -2.54
N ALA A 176 -14.44 1.95 -2.31
CA ALA A 176 -13.62 0.73 -2.20
C ALA A 176 -14.14 -0.15 -1.05
N HIS A 177 -14.40 0.45 0.11
CA HIS A 177 -14.95 -0.27 1.26
C HIS A 177 -16.38 -0.80 1.02
N GLU A 178 -17.23 -0.07 0.30
CA GLU A 178 -18.56 -0.57 -0.09
C GLU A 178 -18.47 -1.74 -1.07
N SER A 179 -17.46 -1.73 -1.96
CA SER A 179 -17.24 -2.80 -2.96
C SER A 179 -16.62 -4.05 -2.35
N ASP A 180 -15.76 -3.91 -1.32
CA ASP A 180 -15.15 -5.02 -0.59
C ASP A 180 -15.12 -4.73 0.94
N PRO A 181 -16.27 -4.89 1.61
CA PRO A 181 -16.39 -4.57 3.05
C PRO A 181 -15.62 -5.56 3.95
N LEU A 182 -15.18 -6.69 3.41
CA LEU A 182 -14.40 -7.69 4.15
C LEU A 182 -12.90 -7.47 4.02
N SER A 183 -12.46 -6.61 3.13
CA SER A 183 -11.05 -6.25 3.00
C SER A 183 -10.59 -5.43 4.21
N MET A 184 -9.77 -6.06 5.06
CA MET A 184 -9.20 -5.39 6.24
C MET A 184 -8.23 -4.27 5.84
N VAL A 185 -7.50 -4.42 4.73
CA VAL A 185 -6.56 -3.40 4.24
C VAL A 185 -7.33 -2.16 3.79
N VAL A 186 -8.34 -2.30 2.93
CA VAL A 186 -9.22 -1.20 2.52
C VAL A 186 -9.88 -0.53 3.74
N SER A 187 -10.27 -1.32 4.74
CA SER A 187 -10.90 -0.80 5.96
C SER A 187 -9.94 0.07 6.80
N ILE A 188 -8.64 -0.24 6.82
CA ILE A 188 -7.60 0.57 7.50
C ILE A 188 -7.48 1.94 6.83
N ASP A 189 -7.31 1.97 5.51
CA ASP A 189 -7.06 3.21 4.79
C ASP A 189 -8.33 4.07 4.73
N TYR A 190 -9.50 3.43 4.63
CA TYR A 190 -10.78 4.13 4.83
C TYR A 190 -10.89 4.74 6.25
N ALA A 191 -10.46 4.03 7.31
CA ALA A 191 -10.42 4.60 8.67
C ALA A 191 -9.46 5.80 8.75
N GLY A 192 -8.29 5.73 8.12
CA GLY A 192 -7.34 6.85 8.01
C GLY A 192 -7.93 8.05 7.28
N SER A 193 -8.71 7.82 6.23
CA SER A 193 -9.40 8.87 5.47
C SER A 193 -10.53 9.55 6.28
N LEU A 194 -11.26 8.79 7.10
CA LEU A 194 -12.22 9.34 8.06
C LEU A 194 -11.55 10.32 9.03
N PHE A 195 -10.37 9.95 9.57
CA PHE A 195 -9.61 10.84 10.45
C PHE A 195 -9.22 12.14 9.73
N SER A 196 -8.69 12.04 8.52
CA SER A 196 -8.25 13.18 7.71
C SER A 196 -9.40 14.08 7.27
N SER A 197 -10.62 13.54 7.19
CA SER A 197 -11.85 14.31 6.93
C SER A 197 -12.54 14.87 8.19
N GLY A 198 -11.89 14.74 9.38
CA GLY A 198 -12.40 15.27 10.65
C GLY A 198 -13.32 14.33 11.42
N ARG A 199 -13.65 13.15 10.90
CA ARG A 199 -14.55 12.15 11.52
C ARG A 199 -13.79 11.24 12.51
N ARG A 200 -13.19 11.85 13.52
CA ARG A 200 -12.26 11.17 14.45
C ARG A 200 -12.92 10.03 15.23
N GLU A 201 -14.13 10.24 15.74
CA GLU A 201 -14.84 9.22 16.51
C GLU A 201 -15.14 7.98 15.66
N ASP A 202 -15.66 8.20 14.44
CA ASP A 202 -15.92 7.10 13.50
C ASP A 202 -14.67 6.30 13.18
N THR A 203 -13.50 6.96 13.14
CA THR A 203 -12.21 6.30 12.94
C THR A 203 -11.90 5.31 14.06
N PHE A 204 -11.97 5.75 15.33
CA PHE A 204 -11.66 4.88 16.47
C PHE A 204 -12.66 3.73 16.60
N GLN A 205 -13.96 4.00 16.38
CA GLN A 205 -14.99 2.95 16.37
C GLN A 205 -14.71 1.89 15.30
N ARG A 206 -14.22 2.31 14.13
CA ARG A 206 -13.87 1.39 13.04
C ARG A 206 -12.68 0.51 13.40
N PHE A 207 -11.61 1.07 13.97
CA PHE A 207 -10.49 0.25 14.45
C PHE A 207 -10.91 -0.71 15.55
N THR A 208 -11.76 -0.29 16.49
CA THR A 208 -12.33 -1.16 17.51
C THR A 208 -13.03 -2.35 16.88
N LYS A 209 -13.94 -2.10 15.93
CA LYS A 209 -14.68 -3.15 15.21
C LYS A 209 -13.76 -4.12 14.45
N MET A 210 -12.73 -3.58 13.75
CA MET A 210 -11.75 -4.42 13.06
C MET A 210 -11.01 -5.34 14.03
N LEU A 211 -10.61 -4.82 15.20
CA LEU A 211 -9.86 -5.57 16.20
C LEU A 211 -10.74 -6.52 17.05
N GLU A 212 -12.05 -6.32 17.06
CA GLU A 212 -13.02 -7.30 17.58
C GLU A 212 -13.14 -8.51 16.64
N LEU A 213 -13.16 -8.27 15.32
CA LEU A 213 -13.25 -9.33 14.31
C LEU A 213 -11.94 -10.09 14.16
N GLU A 214 -10.82 -9.37 14.11
CA GLU A 214 -9.48 -9.91 13.88
C GLU A 214 -8.50 -9.36 14.92
N PRO A 215 -8.51 -9.87 16.18
CA PRO A 215 -7.70 -9.33 17.28
C PRO A 215 -6.19 -9.37 17.03
N ASN A 216 -5.74 -10.28 16.16
CA ASN A 216 -4.35 -10.51 15.83
C ASN A 216 -3.91 -9.93 14.49
N PHE A 217 -4.71 -9.04 13.89
CA PHE A 217 -4.36 -8.39 12.64
C PHE A 217 -3.40 -7.22 12.89
N ALA A 218 -2.09 -7.47 12.73
CA ALA A 218 -1.02 -6.51 13.01
C ALA A 218 -1.20 -5.16 12.28
N PRO A 219 -1.59 -5.10 10.98
CA PRO A 219 -1.79 -3.83 10.29
C PRO A 219 -2.87 -2.94 10.92
N ALA A 220 -3.98 -3.50 11.43
CA ALA A 220 -5.01 -2.72 12.12
C ALA A 220 -4.50 -2.14 13.46
N ARG A 221 -3.65 -2.89 14.18
CA ARG A 221 -2.98 -2.38 15.37
C ARG A 221 -2.05 -1.21 15.05
N ALA A 222 -1.25 -1.33 13.98
CA ALA A 222 -0.37 -0.26 13.53
C ALA A 222 -1.17 0.96 13.06
N GLY A 223 -2.24 0.77 12.27
CA GLY A 223 -3.13 1.83 11.82
C GLY A 223 -3.77 2.61 12.98
N LEU A 224 -4.20 1.89 14.03
CA LEU A 224 -4.67 2.52 15.26
C LEU A 224 -3.55 3.34 15.93
N GLY A 225 -2.33 2.80 16.00
CA GLY A 225 -1.16 3.49 16.55
C GLY A 225 -0.88 4.80 15.82
N TRP A 226 -0.79 4.79 14.49
CA TRP A 226 -0.59 6.00 13.69
C TRP A 226 -1.73 7.01 13.84
N THR A 227 -2.96 6.54 13.98
CA THR A 227 -4.11 7.42 14.21
C THR A 227 -4.04 8.09 15.59
N LEU A 228 -3.62 7.35 16.62
CA LEU A 228 -3.41 7.87 17.97
C LEU A 228 -2.28 8.91 17.99
N GLU A 229 -1.14 8.65 17.33
CA GLU A 229 -0.06 9.64 17.20
C GLU A 229 -0.53 10.91 16.51
N LYS A 230 -1.24 10.78 15.38
CA LYS A 230 -1.81 11.93 14.65
C LYS A 230 -2.82 12.72 15.49
N ALA A 231 -3.44 12.06 16.47
CA ALA A 231 -4.31 12.72 17.47
C ALA A 231 -3.53 13.31 18.66
N GLY A 232 -2.19 13.22 18.70
CA GLY A 232 -1.35 13.64 19.81
C GLY A 232 -1.36 12.71 21.03
N ARG A 233 -1.91 11.50 20.89
CA ARG A 233 -2.09 10.50 21.97
C ARG A 233 -0.95 9.48 21.95
N CYS A 234 0.31 9.97 22.02
CA CYS A 234 1.50 9.14 21.79
C CYS A 234 1.67 8.02 22.84
N ASP A 235 1.35 8.27 24.13
CA ASP A 235 1.41 7.22 25.14
C ASP A 235 0.47 6.06 24.86
N GLU A 236 -0.70 6.32 24.26
CA GLU A 236 -1.67 5.29 23.91
C GLU A 236 -1.32 4.58 22.59
N ALA A 237 -0.53 5.21 21.73
CA ALA A 237 0.00 4.58 20.51
C ALA A 237 1.04 3.49 20.82
N ILE A 238 1.82 3.64 21.89
CA ILE A 238 2.88 2.70 22.27
C ILE A 238 2.37 1.24 22.38
N PRO A 239 1.35 0.92 23.18
CA PRO A 239 0.86 -0.47 23.27
C PRO A 239 0.29 -0.99 21.96
N ALA A 240 -0.27 -0.14 21.10
CA ALA A 240 -0.76 -0.53 19.78
C ALA A 240 0.40 -0.98 18.88
N PHE A 241 1.49 -0.22 18.82
CA PHE A 241 2.69 -0.60 18.06
C PHE A 241 3.44 -1.79 18.66
N GLN A 242 3.52 -1.89 19.99
CA GLN A 242 4.12 -3.07 20.66
C GLN A 242 3.39 -4.35 20.24
N LYS A 243 2.05 -4.32 20.25
CA LYS A 243 1.26 -5.48 19.83
C LYS A 243 1.37 -5.74 18.32
N ALA A 244 1.42 -4.71 17.49
CA ALA A 244 1.65 -4.85 16.05
C ALA A 244 3.01 -5.51 15.76
N LEU A 245 4.07 -5.09 16.46
CA LEU A 245 5.41 -5.64 16.34
C LEU A 245 5.48 -7.12 16.77
N GLU A 246 4.89 -7.47 17.92
CA GLU A 246 4.77 -8.86 18.37
C GLU A 246 4.11 -9.76 17.32
N LEU A 247 2.98 -9.30 16.75
CA LEU A 247 2.20 -10.07 15.80
C LEU A 247 2.86 -10.20 14.40
N SER A 248 3.67 -9.24 14.01
CA SER A 248 4.32 -9.17 12.69
C SER A 248 5.69 -9.83 12.62
N LYS A 249 6.15 -10.48 13.68
CA LYS A 249 7.50 -11.06 13.78
C LYS A 249 8.61 -10.06 13.41
N GLU A 250 8.62 -8.92 14.11
CA GLU A 250 9.69 -7.93 14.00
C GLU A 250 9.68 -7.05 12.73
N ASN A 251 8.48 -6.66 12.25
CA ASN A 251 8.38 -5.71 11.13
C ASN A 251 9.09 -4.38 11.45
N GLN A 252 10.07 -4.01 10.62
CA GLN A 252 10.95 -2.86 10.86
C GLN A 252 10.20 -1.52 10.81
N VAL A 253 9.11 -1.40 10.03
CA VAL A 253 8.27 -0.20 9.98
C VAL A 253 7.53 0.00 11.31
N TYR A 254 6.97 -1.08 11.87
CA TYR A 254 6.30 -1.00 13.17
C TYR A 254 7.29 -0.74 14.32
N ARG A 255 8.52 -1.26 14.20
CA ARG A 255 9.61 -0.99 15.14
C ARG A 255 10.00 0.51 15.10
N ALA A 256 10.12 1.09 13.91
CA ALA A 256 10.40 2.53 13.76
C ALA A 256 9.23 3.39 14.26
N SER A 257 7.98 2.99 14.01
CA SER A 257 6.79 3.67 14.53
C SER A 257 6.74 3.62 16.07
N LEU A 258 7.10 2.49 16.68
CA LEU A 258 7.22 2.38 18.14
C LEU A 258 8.29 3.33 18.70
N ALA A 259 9.45 3.44 18.03
CA ALA A 259 10.49 4.39 18.44
C ALA A 259 10.03 5.83 18.31
N HIS A 260 9.31 6.16 17.23
CA HIS A 260 8.70 7.48 17.07
C HIS A 260 7.69 7.78 18.19
N ALA A 261 6.80 6.84 18.50
CA ALA A 261 5.81 6.97 19.58
C ALA A 261 6.49 7.18 20.95
N PHE A 262 7.59 6.47 21.24
CA PHE A 262 8.38 6.71 22.43
C PHE A 262 8.99 8.13 22.46
N ALA A 263 9.57 8.60 21.34
CA ALA A 263 10.12 9.95 21.27
C ALA A 263 9.03 11.01 21.44
N CYS A 264 7.88 10.85 20.78
CA CYS A 264 6.71 11.71 20.91
C CYS A 264 6.18 11.77 22.35
N ALA A 265 6.19 10.64 23.10
CA ALA A 265 5.81 10.55 24.50
C ALA A 265 6.93 11.04 25.46
N GLY A 266 8.04 11.58 24.97
CA GLY A 266 9.16 12.04 25.79
C GLY A 266 10.08 10.94 26.32
N LYS A 267 9.85 9.69 25.95
CA LYS A 267 10.63 8.51 26.37
C LYS A 267 11.86 8.32 25.46
N ARG A 268 12.75 9.32 25.50
CA ARG A 268 13.93 9.42 24.59
C ARG A 268 14.89 8.24 24.73
N LYS A 269 15.02 7.63 25.91
CA LYS A 269 15.92 6.49 26.14
C LYS A 269 15.47 5.26 25.35
N GLU A 270 14.19 4.97 25.40
CA GLU A 270 13.56 3.85 24.69
C GLU A 270 13.63 4.06 23.17
N ALA A 271 13.34 5.28 22.70
CA ALA A 271 13.46 5.65 21.29
C ALA A 271 14.90 5.46 20.77
N ASN A 272 15.91 5.94 21.51
CA ASN A 272 17.32 5.79 21.14
C ASN A 272 17.80 4.32 21.17
N ALA A 273 17.26 3.48 22.07
CA ALA A 273 17.59 2.06 22.08
C ALA A 273 17.17 1.39 20.76
N ILE A 274 15.92 1.60 20.33
CA ILE A 274 15.41 1.06 19.06
C ILE A 274 16.17 1.65 17.86
N LEU A 275 16.46 2.95 17.88
CA LEU A 275 17.25 3.59 16.83
C LEU A 275 18.63 2.93 16.68
N GLY A 276 19.31 2.66 17.81
CA GLY A 276 20.60 1.95 17.81
C GLY A 276 20.52 0.54 17.21
N GLU A 277 19.45 -0.21 17.51
CA GLU A 277 19.18 -1.52 16.92
C GLU A 277 18.98 -1.44 15.40
N LEU A 278 18.16 -0.50 14.92
CA LEU A 278 17.90 -0.31 13.49
C LEU A 278 19.15 0.15 12.73
N LEU A 279 19.98 1.02 13.32
CA LEU A 279 21.27 1.43 12.75
C LEU A 279 22.26 0.26 12.67
N ALA A 280 22.26 -0.64 13.66
CA ALA A 280 23.10 -1.84 13.61
C ALA A 280 22.61 -2.83 12.55
N LEU A 281 21.28 -2.96 12.43
CA LEU A 281 20.63 -3.82 11.45
C LEU A 281 20.87 -3.34 10.02
N SER A 282 20.80 -2.03 9.77
CA SER A 282 21.02 -1.42 8.45
C SER A 282 22.40 -1.63 7.85
N LYS A 283 23.36 -2.12 8.66
CA LYS A 283 24.69 -2.52 8.19
C LYS A 283 24.72 -3.96 7.65
N LYS A 284 23.68 -4.75 7.88
CA LYS A 284 23.62 -6.18 7.57
C LYS A 284 22.55 -6.52 6.56
N GLU A 285 21.44 -5.79 6.58
CA GLU A 285 20.30 -5.99 5.71
C GLU A 285 19.62 -4.65 5.36
N TYR A 286 18.70 -4.69 4.42
CA TYR A 286 17.94 -3.51 4.05
C TYR A 286 17.03 -3.07 5.20
N VAL A 287 17.22 -1.86 5.66
CA VAL A 287 16.32 -1.12 6.56
C VAL A 287 15.93 0.16 5.84
N SER A 288 14.63 0.42 5.71
CA SER A 288 14.13 1.63 5.07
C SER A 288 14.81 2.88 5.68
N PRO A 289 15.55 3.67 4.90
CA PRO A 289 16.16 4.88 5.40
C PRO A 289 15.15 5.90 5.91
N HIS A 290 13.96 5.94 5.30
CA HIS A 290 12.84 6.75 5.79
C HIS A 290 12.44 6.38 7.22
N SER A 291 12.40 5.08 7.57
CA SER A 291 12.10 4.61 8.92
C SER A 291 13.08 5.13 9.98
N ILE A 292 14.34 5.28 9.62
CA ILE A 292 15.36 5.87 10.52
C ILE A 292 15.20 7.39 10.59
N ALA A 293 14.88 8.04 9.47
CA ALA A 293 14.70 9.48 9.40
C ALA A 293 13.57 9.98 10.31
N VAL A 294 12.43 9.26 10.36
CA VAL A 294 11.28 9.65 11.22
C VAL A 294 11.63 9.58 12.70
N ILE A 295 12.50 8.65 13.12
CA ILE A 295 12.94 8.57 14.52
C ILE A 295 13.83 9.76 14.86
N TYR A 296 14.80 10.12 14.00
CA TYR A 296 15.62 11.30 14.19
C TYR A 296 14.81 12.60 14.21
N ALA A 297 13.79 12.70 13.35
CA ALA A 297 12.86 13.83 13.33
C ALA A 297 12.13 13.98 14.67
N ALA A 298 11.60 12.90 15.23
CA ALA A 298 10.93 12.89 16.53
C ALA A 298 11.87 13.21 17.70
N LEU A 299 13.14 12.81 17.60
CA LEU A 299 14.17 13.15 18.59
C LEU A 299 14.68 14.59 18.46
N GLY A 300 14.25 15.36 17.45
CA GLY A 300 14.70 16.72 17.17
C GLY A 300 16.07 16.83 16.50
N GLU A 301 16.62 15.70 16.05
CA GLU A 301 17.93 15.60 15.42
C GLU A 301 17.84 15.84 13.91
N LYS A 302 17.48 17.10 13.55
CA LYS A 302 17.11 17.47 12.17
C LYS A 302 18.18 17.15 11.12
N ASN A 303 19.47 17.33 11.44
CA ASN A 303 20.54 17.08 10.48
C ASN A 303 20.61 15.61 10.10
N GLN A 304 20.59 14.73 11.09
CA GLN A 304 20.57 13.28 10.87
C GLN A 304 19.29 12.84 10.15
N ALA A 305 18.14 13.43 10.50
CA ALA A 305 16.89 13.15 9.80
C ALA A 305 17.01 13.47 8.29
N PHE A 306 17.58 14.63 7.92
CA PHE A 306 17.78 14.99 6.51
C PHE A 306 18.83 14.12 5.81
N GLU A 307 19.92 13.73 6.48
CA GLU A 307 20.89 12.77 5.90
C GLU A 307 20.21 11.45 5.50
N TRP A 308 19.34 10.94 6.37
CA TRP A 308 18.59 9.71 6.11
C TRP A 308 17.47 9.91 5.08
N LEU A 309 16.79 11.05 5.03
CA LEU A 309 15.84 11.38 3.97
C LEU A 309 16.51 11.50 2.59
N GLU A 310 17.69 12.11 2.51
CA GLU A 310 18.48 12.16 1.26
C GLU A 310 18.97 10.74 0.84
N ARG A 311 19.25 9.88 1.80
CA ARG A 311 19.53 8.47 1.53
C ARG A 311 18.29 7.76 1.01
N ALA A 312 17.12 7.96 1.64
CA ALA A 312 15.85 7.42 1.20
C ALA A 312 15.54 7.84 -0.25
N TYR A 313 15.79 9.11 -0.58
CA TYR A 313 15.64 9.64 -1.94
C TYR A 313 16.53 8.92 -2.96
N ARG A 314 17.82 8.72 -2.63
CA ARG A 314 18.76 8.03 -3.52
C ARG A 314 18.43 6.54 -3.70
N GLU A 315 17.97 5.90 -2.63
CA GLU A 315 17.61 4.47 -2.64
C GLU A 315 16.18 4.23 -3.14
N ARG A 316 15.45 5.29 -3.52
CA ARG A 316 14.06 5.19 -4.00
C ARG A 316 13.16 4.47 -2.98
N ASP A 317 13.26 4.87 -1.71
CA ASP A 317 12.44 4.32 -0.65
C ASP A 317 10.95 4.65 -0.88
N GLY A 318 10.12 3.62 -0.98
CA GLY A 318 8.70 3.77 -1.28
C GLY A 318 7.91 4.60 -0.26
N TRP A 319 8.37 4.67 1.01
CA TRP A 319 7.71 5.48 2.04
C TRP A 319 7.82 7.00 1.81
N LEU A 320 8.67 7.44 0.90
CA LEU A 320 8.77 8.86 0.55
C LEU A 320 7.53 9.42 -0.17
N VAL A 321 6.65 8.59 -0.71
CA VAL A 321 5.37 9.04 -1.31
C VAL A 321 4.52 9.77 -0.27
N PHE A 322 4.65 9.43 1.01
CA PHE A 322 3.97 10.09 2.12
C PHE A 322 4.63 11.39 2.59
N LEU A 323 5.79 11.77 2.06
CA LEU A 323 6.59 12.90 2.55
C LEU A 323 5.77 14.18 2.75
N LYS A 324 4.88 14.49 1.79
CA LYS A 324 4.05 15.70 1.81
C LYS A 324 3.04 15.72 2.96
N VAL A 325 2.48 14.58 3.35
CA VAL A 325 1.31 14.49 4.24
C VAL A 325 1.58 13.80 5.57
N GLN A 326 2.73 13.15 5.72
CA GLN A 326 3.05 12.36 6.90
C GLN A 326 3.36 13.25 8.11
N HIS A 327 2.55 13.12 9.16
CA HIS A 327 2.70 13.90 10.39
C HIS A 327 3.98 13.57 11.18
N LEU A 328 4.57 12.37 11.00
CA LEU A 328 5.81 11.96 11.65
C LEU A 328 7.01 12.87 11.30
N LEU A 329 6.92 13.62 10.19
CA LEU A 329 7.93 14.56 9.71
C LEU A 329 7.57 16.03 9.96
N ASP A 330 6.49 16.31 10.69
CA ASP A 330 6.07 17.69 11.00
C ASP A 330 7.18 18.56 11.62
N PRO A 331 8.09 18.04 12.49
CA PRO A 331 9.21 18.83 13.00
C PRO A 331 10.19 19.34 11.94
N LEU A 332 10.15 18.80 10.72
CA LEU A 332 11.04 19.17 9.61
C LEU A 332 10.39 20.11 8.59
N ARG A 333 9.06 20.34 8.63
CA ARG A 333 8.32 21.03 7.56
C ARG A 333 8.79 22.45 7.28
N ASP A 334 9.18 23.21 8.33
CA ASP A 334 9.64 24.59 8.20
C ASP A 334 11.10 24.70 7.71
N ASP A 335 11.82 23.59 7.59
CA ASP A 335 13.20 23.58 7.12
C ASP A 335 13.27 23.69 5.59
N PRO A 336 14.07 24.59 5.01
CA PRO A 336 14.21 24.73 3.55
C PRO A 336 14.61 23.43 2.83
N ARG A 337 15.32 22.53 3.51
CA ARG A 337 15.72 21.21 2.97
C ARG A 337 14.50 20.31 2.71
N PHE A 338 13.46 20.42 3.55
CA PHE A 338 12.21 19.68 3.36
C PHE A 338 11.52 20.08 2.05
N HIS A 339 11.39 21.39 1.82
CA HIS A 339 10.82 21.89 0.56
C HIS A 339 11.70 21.56 -0.66
N ALA A 340 13.03 21.56 -0.50
CA ALA A 340 13.92 21.13 -1.58
C ALA A 340 13.71 19.65 -1.92
N LEU A 341 13.50 18.78 -0.94
CA LEU A 341 13.23 17.37 -1.17
C LEU A 341 11.87 17.14 -1.86
N LEU A 342 10.81 17.85 -1.45
CA LEU A 342 9.51 17.81 -2.14
C LEU A 342 9.65 18.19 -3.62
N ARG A 343 10.42 19.25 -3.94
CA ARG A 343 10.68 19.64 -5.34
C ARG A 343 11.47 18.58 -6.11
N LYS A 344 12.49 17.96 -5.50
CA LYS A 344 13.27 16.86 -6.11
C LYS A 344 12.38 15.67 -6.48
N MET A 345 11.32 15.44 -5.72
CA MET A 345 10.33 14.39 -5.94
C MET A 345 9.16 14.84 -6.83
N ASN A 346 9.24 16.02 -7.42
CA ASN A 346 8.21 16.59 -8.30
C ASN A 346 6.83 16.73 -7.64
N PHE A 347 6.73 16.81 -6.31
CA PHE A 347 5.43 17.04 -5.68
C PHE A 347 4.82 18.35 -6.18
N PRO A 348 3.51 18.34 -6.56
CA PRO A 348 2.84 19.56 -7.00
C PRO A 348 2.84 20.58 -5.86
N GLU A 349 3.14 21.83 -6.22
CA GLU A 349 3.06 22.94 -5.27
C GLU A 349 1.63 23.07 -4.74
N THR A 350 1.50 23.19 -3.43
CA THR A 350 0.19 23.48 -2.78
C THR A 350 -0.21 24.90 -3.17
N LYS A 351 -1.31 25.01 -3.93
CA LYS A 351 -1.93 26.31 -4.21
C LYS A 351 -2.51 26.94 -2.96
#